data_5854028d05aa627be16991e294272290
#
_entry.id   5854028d05aa627be16991e294272290
#
_cell.length_a   1.000
_cell.length_b   1.000
_cell.length_c   1.000
_cell.angle_alpha   90.00
_cell.angle_beta   90.00
_cell.angle_gamma   90.00
#
_symmetry.space_group_name_H-M   'P 1'
#
loop_
_entity.id
_entity.type
_entity.pdbx_description
1 polymer ?
#
loop_
_entity_poly.entity_id
_entity_poly.type
_entity_poly.pdbx_seq_one_letter_code
_entity_poly.pdbx_strand_id
1 'polypeptide(L)'
;MNKLHGFFELKDSSLPAVKWKEFTDTSELSNDRIWTVRTSVYSGNDTSLPRKVGVQADEAMAFARRTKAKYNDNCMLVYYPFFTALKSGTLSVRNDEIIIEAVTGDLWNLVTDGIKNVTYIYDRKSLKMVKSDGDVYFLDESEVSKILKTIPEIRRMF
;
A
#
# COMPACT_ATOMS: atom_id res chain seq x y z
N MET A 1 9.35 -11.80 1.59
CA MET A 1 9.35 -10.62 2.51
C MET A 1 8.07 -10.70 3.32
N ASN A 2 8.11 -10.53 4.65
CA ASN A 2 6.89 -10.46 5.41
C ASN A 2 6.39 -9.01 5.50
N LYS A 3 5.09 -8.83 5.82
CA LYS A 3 4.45 -7.49 5.85
C LYS A 3 5.09 -6.53 6.85
N LEU A 4 5.63 -7.07 7.94
CA LEU A 4 6.31 -6.28 8.97
C LEU A 4 7.53 -5.56 8.40
N HIS A 5 8.40 -6.27 7.70
CA HIS A 5 9.56 -5.68 7.04
C HIS A 5 9.16 -4.59 6.05
N GLY A 6 8.10 -4.83 5.24
CA GLY A 6 7.61 -3.82 4.31
C GLY A 6 7.16 -2.51 4.96
N PHE A 7 6.58 -2.55 6.16
CA PHE A 7 6.25 -1.33 6.90
C PHE A 7 7.50 -0.52 7.28
N PHE A 8 8.55 -1.17 7.78
CA PHE A 8 9.80 -0.50 8.16
C PHE A 8 10.57 0.00 6.94
N GLU A 9 10.73 -0.82 5.91
CA GLU A 9 11.40 -0.42 4.68
C GLU A 9 10.75 0.81 4.03
N LEU A 10 9.41 0.83 3.93
CA LEU A 10 8.69 1.99 3.41
C LEU A 10 8.83 3.22 4.30
N LYS A 11 8.90 3.05 5.63
CA LYS A 11 9.08 4.16 6.58
C LYS A 11 10.44 4.84 6.40
N ASP A 12 11.47 4.06 6.11
CA ASP A 12 12.86 4.52 5.98
C ASP A 12 13.21 4.93 4.54
N SER A 13 12.27 4.74 3.60
CA SER A 13 12.43 5.12 2.19
C SER A 13 11.98 6.56 1.93
N SER A 14 12.40 7.10 0.77
CA SER A 14 11.88 8.37 0.24
C SER A 14 10.56 8.20 -0.56
N LEU A 15 10.01 6.98 -0.62
CA LEU A 15 8.76 6.71 -1.32
C LEU A 15 7.57 7.38 -0.60
N PRO A 16 6.54 7.80 -1.32
CA PRO A 16 5.33 8.39 -0.74
C PRO A 16 4.47 7.32 -0.04
N ALA A 17 4.95 6.84 1.10
CA ALA A 17 4.26 5.84 1.91
C ALA A 17 3.30 6.48 2.90
N VAL A 18 2.24 5.75 3.25
CA VAL A 18 1.32 6.16 4.31
C VAL A 18 2.06 6.23 5.64
N LYS A 19 1.94 7.37 6.32
CA LYS A 19 2.49 7.55 7.67
C LYS A 19 1.67 6.74 8.67
N TRP A 20 2.25 5.69 9.20
CA TRP A 20 1.63 4.82 10.19
C TRP A 20 2.27 4.99 11.57
N LYS A 21 1.55 4.58 12.59
CA LYS A 21 2.04 4.45 13.97
C LYS A 21 1.81 3.04 14.47
N GLU A 22 2.67 2.57 15.36
CA GLU A 22 2.45 1.34 16.09
C GLU A 22 1.38 1.54 17.17
N PHE A 23 0.50 0.58 17.32
CA PHE A 23 -0.49 0.56 18.37
C PHE A 23 0.11 0.01 19.68
N THR A 24 0.07 0.83 20.70
CA THR A 24 0.49 0.51 22.07
C THR A 24 -0.70 0.65 23.02
N ASP A 25 -0.55 0.24 24.27
CA ASP A 25 -1.61 0.35 25.28
C ASP A 25 -1.95 1.82 25.62
N THR A 26 -1.01 2.73 25.36
CA THR A 26 -1.18 4.18 25.55
C THR A 26 -1.63 4.90 24.27
N SER A 27 -1.92 4.16 23.18
CA SER A 27 -2.37 4.78 21.93
C SER A 27 -3.77 5.36 22.08
N GLU A 28 -3.94 6.58 21.59
CA GLU A 28 -5.22 7.27 21.50
C GLU A 28 -5.51 7.61 20.04
N LEU A 29 -6.73 7.30 19.58
CA LEU A 29 -7.21 7.62 18.26
C LEU A 29 -8.26 8.71 18.37
N SER A 30 -8.08 9.76 17.57
CA SER A 30 -9.01 10.89 17.54
C SER A 30 -10.33 10.52 16.87
N ASN A 31 -11.44 11.05 17.37
CA ASN A 31 -12.79 10.83 16.83
C ASN A 31 -13.12 11.75 15.63
N ASP A 32 -12.22 12.63 15.25
CA ASP A 32 -12.42 13.56 14.12
C ASP A 32 -12.19 12.91 12.74
N ARG A 33 -11.75 11.66 12.70
CA ARG A 33 -11.46 10.88 11.50
C ARG A 33 -11.72 9.40 11.67
N ILE A 34 -11.72 8.69 10.56
CA ILE A 34 -11.82 7.24 10.53
C ILE A 34 -10.43 6.61 10.32
N TRP A 35 -10.28 5.36 10.75
CA TRP A 35 -8.99 4.71 10.90
C TRP A 35 -8.90 3.37 10.17
N THR A 36 -7.68 3.01 9.82
CA THR A 36 -7.31 1.66 9.39
C THR A 36 -6.34 1.08 10.41
N VAL A 37 -6.61 -0.16 10.84
CA VAL A 37 -5.73 -0.94 11.71
C VAL A 37 -5.34 -2.22 10.98
N ARG A 38 -4.05 -2.50 10.90
CA ARG A 38 -3.50 -3.71 10.26
C ARG A 38 -2.62 -4.48 11.23
N THR A 39 -2.68 -5.80 11.09
CA THR A 39 -1.86 -6.73 11.88
C THR A 39 -0.70 -7.22 11.04
N SER A 40 0.47 -7.29 11.65
CA SER A 40 1.65 -8.02 11.17
C SER A 40 2.13 -8.95 12.26
N VAL A 41 2.74 -10.08 11.91
CA VAL A 41 3.33 -11.00 12.86
C VAL A 41 4.84 -11.01 12.77
N TYR A 42 5.51 -11.17 13.90
CA TYR A 42 6.98 -11.29 13.97
C TYR A 42 7.44 -12.63 13.40
N SER A 43 6.64 -13.67 13.58
CA SER A 43 6.93 -15.02 13.07
C SER A 43 5.64 -15.76 12.69
N GLY A 44 5.78 -16.76 11.81
CA GLY A 44 4.66 -17.58 11.36
C GLY A 44 3.96 -17.08 10.09
N ASN A 45 2.71 -17.51 9.90
CA ASN A 45 1.95 -17.20 8.70
C ASN A 45 1.50 -15.73 8.68
N ASP A 46 1.91 -15.02 7.64
CA ASP A 46 1.63 -13.60 7.39
C ASP A 46 0.43 -13.37 6.42
N THR A 47 -0.25 -14.43 6.03
CA THR A 47 -1.42 -14.35 5.15
C THR A 47 -2.72 -14.23 5.94
N SER A 48 -3.72 -13.56 5.38
CA SER A 48 -5.07 -13.45 5.94
C SER A 48 -5.13 -12.91 7.39
N LEU A 49 -4.15 -12.10 7.79
CA LEU A 49 -4.15 -11.49 9.11
C LEU A 49 -5.34 -10.53 9.27
N PRO A 50 -5.94 -10.46 10.48
CA PRO A 50 -7.07 -9.59 10.74
C PRO A 50 -6.73 -8.12 10.51
N ARG A 51 -7.71 -7.38 9.99
CA ARG A 51 -7.61 -5.94 9.77
C ARG A 51 -8.96 -5.28 9.95
N LYS A 52 -8.95 -3.99 10.24
CA LYS A 52 -10.11 -3.10 10.16
C LYS A 52 -9.75 -1.92 9.28
N VAL A 53 -10.67 -1.57 8.39
CA VAL A 53 -10.47 -0.52 7.38
C VAL A 53 -11.64 0.43 7.40
N GLY A 54 -11.39 1.73 7.54
CA GLY A 54 -12.41 2.75 7.48
C GLY A 54 -13.41 2.71 8.64
N VAL A 55 -12.92 2.55 9.88
CA VAL A 55 -13.75 2.45 11.08
C VAL A 55 -13.53 3.62 12.04
N GLN A 56 -14.52 3.88 12.91
CA GLN A 56 -14.42 4.90 13.95
C GLN A 56 -13.36 4.54 15.00
N ALA A 57 -12.87 5.56 15.73
CA ALA A 57 -11.81 5.39 16.71
C ALA A 57 -12.07 4.29 17.74
N ASP A 58 -13.28 4.26 18.31
CA ASP A 58 -13.66 3.27 19.31
C ASP A 58 -13.62 1.84 18.78
N GLU A 59 -14.11 1.64 17.55
CA GLU A 59 -14.06 0.33 16.90
C GLU A 59 -12.62 -0.09 16.58
N ALA A 60 -11.81 0.85 16.09
CA ALA A 60 -10.40 0.62 15.80
C ALA A 60 -9.62 0.24 17.07
N MET A 61 -9.83 0.97 18.17
CA MET A 61 -9.24 0.70 19.49
C MET A 61 -9.65 -0.67 20.03
N ALA A 62 -10.96 -0.96 20.02
CA ALA A 62 -11.48 -2.24 20.49
C ALA A 62 -10.93 -3.42 19.67
N PHE A 63 -10.84 -3.27 18.35
CA PHE A 63 -10.24 -4.26 17.47
C PHE A 63 -8.75 -4.47 17.80
N ALA A 64 -7.99 -3.38 17.92
CA ALA A 64 -6.56 -3.46 18.19
C ALA A 64 -6.26 -4.17 19.53
N ARG A 65 -6.97 -3.82 20.61
CA ARG A 65 -6.82 -4.47 21.92
C ARG A 65 -7.14 -5.96 21.87
N ARG A 66 -8.28 -6.36 21.25
CA ARG A 66 -8.64 -7.78 21.08
C ARG A 66 -7.62 -8.55 20.27
N THR A 67 -7.13 -7.95 19.19
CA THR A 67 -6.15 -8.61 18.32
C THR A 67 -4.80 -8.78 19.03
N LYS A 68 -4.34 -7.73 19.73
CA LYS A 68 -3.12 -7.80 20.55
C LYS A 68 -3.21 -8.94 21.59
N ALA A 69 -4.31 -9.02 22.32
CA ALA A 69 -4.55 -10.08 23.29
C ALA A 69 -4.58 -11.48 22.66
N LYS A 70 -5.14 -11.63 21.45
CA LYS A 70 -5.20 -12.91 20.73
C LYS A 70 -3.86 -13.43 20.26
N TYR A 71 -3.00 -12.53 19.78
CA TYR A 71 -1.68 -12.90 19.23
C TYR A 71 -0.56 -12.80 20.26
N ASN A 72 -0.88 -12.36 21.49
CA ASN A 72 0.10 -12.06 22.53
C ASN A 72 1.20 -11.14 21.98
N ASP A 73 2.45 -11.36 22.33
CA ASP A 73 3.58 -10.56 21.87
C ASP A 73 4.11 -10.95 20.48
N ASN A 74 3.42 -11.86 19.77
CA ASN A 74 3.82 -12.28 18.42
C ASN A 74 3.20 -11.40 17.31
N CYS A 75 2.77 -10.18 17.60
CA CYS A 75 2.27 -9.28 16.55
C CYS A 75 2.62 -7.82 16.82
N MET A 76 2.76 -7.10 15.74
CA MET A 76 2.73 -5.64 15.69
C MET A 76 1.43 -5.18 15.03
N LEU A 77 0.74 -4.28 15.66
CA LEU A 77 -0.42 -3.62 15.09
C LEU A 77 -0.02 -2.22 14.67
N VAL A 78 -0.33 -1.87 13.43
CA VAL A 78 -0.12 -0.51 12.91
C VAL A 78 -1.46 0.14 12.62
N TYR A 79 -1.54 1.45 12.83
CA TYR A 79 -2.71 2.23 12.50
C TYR A 79 -2.36 3.52 11.77
N TYR A 80 -3.28 3.96 10.95
CA TYR A 80 -3.18 5.20 10.18
C TYR A 80 -4.56 5.72 9.80
N PRO A 81 -4.72 7.03 9.52
CA PRO A 81 -5.97 7.57 9.01
C PRO A 81 -6.40 6.84 7.73
N PHE A 82 -7.66 6.48 7.65
CA PHE A 82 -8.22 5.92 6.42
C PHE A 82 -8.26 6.98 5.31
N PHE A 83 -8.03 6.54 4.11
CA PHE A 83 -8.19 7.36 2.91
C PHE A 83 -8.87 6.53 1.81
N THR A 84 -9.62 7.20 0.96
CA THR A 84 -10.22 6.61 -0.24
C THR A 84 -9.32 6.93 -1.43
N ALA A 85 -8.86 5.91 -2.12
CA ALA A 85 -8.10 6.08 -3.35
C ALA A 85 -9.02 6.49 -4.49
N LEU A 86 -8.65 7.53 -5.24
CA LEU A 86 -9.31 7.89 -6.50
C LEU A 86 -8.83 6.99 -7.64
N LYS A 87 -7.55 6.70 -7.66
CA LYS A 87 -6.88 5.77 -8.57
C LYS A 87 -5.92 4.91 -7.76
N SER A 88 -5.81 3.65 -8.12
CA SER A 88 -4.84 2.72 -7.56
C SER A 88 -4.11 2.00 -8.67
N GLY A 89 -2.96 1.37 -8.36
CA GLY A 89 -2.23 0.66 -9.40
C GLY A 89 -1.09 -0.16 -8.85
N THR A 90 -0.43 -0.87 -9.77
CA THR A 90 0.79 -1.62 -9.53
C THR A 90 1.91 -1.07 -10.40
N LEU A 91 3.13 -1.11 -9.87
CA LEU A 91 4.36 -0.80 -10.58
C LEU A 91 5.27 -2.02 -10.53
N SER A 92 5.59 -2.57 -11.69
CA SER A 92 6.53 -3.68 -11.83
C SER A 92 7.74 -3.22 -12.64
N VAL A 93 8.93 -3.36 -12.05
CA VAL A 93 10.20 -3.01 -12.71
C VAL A 93 10.93 -4.31 -13.02
N ARG A 94 11.08 -4.61 -14.30
CA ARG A 94 11.78 -5.79 -14.82
C ARG A 94 13.12 -5.41 -15.46
N ASN A 95 13.85 -6.38 -15.99
CA ASN A 95 15.18 -6.13 -16.57
C ASN A 95 15.15 -5.06 -17.67
N ASP A 96 14.20 -5.14 -18.60
CA ASP A 96 14.14 -4.29 -19.78
C ASP A 96 12.91 -3.41 -19.85
N GLU A 97 11.92 -3.63 -18.98
CA GLU A 97 10.64 -2.94 -19.03
C GLU A 97 10.14 -2.48 -17.66
N ILE A 98 9.28 -1.47 -17.66
CA ILE A 98 8.51 -0.98 -16.54
C ILE A 98 7.05 -1.13 -16.92
N ILE A 99 6.27 -1.82 -16.07
CA ILE A 99 4.85 -2.01 -16.27
C ILE A 99 4.09 -1.25 -15.19
N ILE A 100 3.19 -0.38 -15.61
CA ILE A 100 2.26 0.34 -14.75
C ILE A 100 0.85 -0.13 -15.11
N GLU A 101 0.14 -0.71 -14.16
CA GLU A 101 -1.29 -0.99 -14.31
C GLU A 101 -2.06 -0.11 -13.34
N ALA A 102 -3.14 0.50 -13.82
CA ALA A 102 -3.93 1.41 -13.01
C ALA A 102 -5.44 1.15 -13.14
N VAL A 103 -6.15 1.45 -12.06
CA VAL A 103 -7.60 1.24 -11.93
C VAL A 103 -8.23 2.38 -11.13
N THR A 104 -9.47 2.68 -11.42
CA THR A 104 -10.30 3.58 -10.61
C THR A 104 -10.56 2.98 -9.22
N GLY A 105 -10.43 3.80 -8.18
CA GLY A 105 -10.76 3.41 -6.82
C GLY A 105 -9.75 2.46 -6.18
N ASP A 106 -10.22 1.44 -5.48
CA ASP A 106 -9.41 0.55 -4.65
C ASP A 106 -8.55 -0.42 -5.49
N LEU A 107 -7.34 -0.68 -4.98
CA LEU A 107 -6.41 -1.64 -5.58
C LEU A 107 -6.98 -3.07 -5.63
N TRP A 108 -7.96 -3.39 -4.79
CA TRP A 108 -8.64 -4.69 -4.79
C TRP A 108 -9.24 -5.02 -6.16
N ASN A 109 -9.82 -4.03 -6.84
CA ASN A 109 -10.39 -4.18 -8.18
C ASN A 109 -9.35 -4.72 -9.17
N LEU A 110 -8.11 -4.27 -9.08
CA LEU A 110 -7.03 -4.73 -9.94
C LEU A 110 -6.49 -6.10 -9.53
N VAL A 111 -6.11 -6.27 -8.25
CA VAL A 111 -5.35 -7.45 -7.81
C VAL A 111 -6.22 -8.68 -7.55
N THR A 112 -7.51 -8.51 -7.33
CA THR A 112 -8.44 -9.60 -7.03
C THR A 112 -9.40 -9.85 -8.18
N ASP A 113 -9.99 -8.77 -8.73
CA ASP A 113 -11.03 -8.89 -9.76
C ASP A 113 -10.43 -8.80 -11.17
N GLY A 114 -9.15 -8.46 -11.30
CA GLY A 114 -8.45 -8.31 -12.59
C GLY A 114 -8.95 -7.13 -13.42
N ILE A 115 -9.70 -6.19 -12.81
CA ILE A 115 -10.24 -5.02 -13.48
C ILE A 115 -9.14 -3.97 -13.57
N LYS A 116 -8.89 -3.46 -14.76
CA LYS A 116 -7.94 -2.38 -14.99
C LYS A 116 -8.49 -1.37 -15.99
N ASN A 117 -8.15 -0.11 -15.81
CA ASN A 117 -8.45 0.94 -16.77
C ASN A 117 -7.36 1.05 -17.82
N VAL A 118 -6.11 0.82 -17.43
CA VAL A 118 -4.97 0.96 -18.34
C VAL A 118 -3.79 0.11 -17.90
N THR A 119 -3.02 -0.34 -18.88
CA THR A 119 -1.65 -0.85 -18.73
C THR A 119 -0.72 0.00 -19.59
N TYR A 120 0.36 0.52 -19.02
CA TYR A 120 1.46 1.14 -19.75
C TYR A 120 2.70 0.29 -19.65
N ILE A 121 3.42 0.15 -20.75
CA ILE A 121 4.73 -0.52 -20.80
C ILE A 121 5.75 0.50 -21.30
N TYR A 122 6.79 0.72 -20.51
CA TYR A 122 7.89 1.61 -20.81
C TYR A 122 9.17 0.81 -21.00
N ASP A 123 10.01 1.21 -21.95
CA ASP A 123 11.40 0.79 -22.02
C ASP A 123 12.14 1.35 -20.80
N ARG A 124 12.81 0.49 -20.06
CA ARG A 124 13.44 0.85 -18.79
C ARG A 124 14.64 1.78 -18.93
N LYS A 125 15.35 1.73 -20.07
CA LYS A 125 16.54 2.54 -20.29
C LYS A 125 16.19 3.95 -20.72
N SER A 126 15.30 4.06 -21.69
CA SER A 126 14.91 5.34 -22.29
C SER A 126 13.74 6.01 -21.56
N LEU A 127 13.01 5.27 -20.71
CA LEU A 127 11.75 5.69 -20.06
C LEU A 127 10.69 6.13 -21.08
N LYS A 128 10.77 5.67 -22.32
CA LYS A 128 9.76 5.93 -23.35
C LYS A 128 8.69 4.86 -23.32
N MET A 129 7.45 5.27 -23.47
CA MET A 129 6.31 4.36 -23.59
C MET A 129 6.46 3.55 -24.89
N VAL A 130 6.45 2.22 -24.74
CA VAL A 130 6.54 1.25 -25.85
C VAL A 130 5.16 0.78 -26.26
N LYS A 131 4.27 0.59 -25.27
CA LYS A 131 2.93 0.06 -25.50
C LYS A 131 1.98 0.54 -24.41
N SER A 132 0.72 0.68 -24.76
CA SER A 132 -0.38 0.84 -23.82
C SER A 132 -1.56 -0.04 -24.23
N ASP A 133 -2.37 -0.40 -23.25
CA ASP A 133 -3.63 -1.14 -23.40
C ASP A 133 -4.67 -0.52 -22.46
N GLY A 134 -5.88 -0.27 -22.96
CA GLY A 134 -6.94 0.45 -22.25
C GLY A 134 -6.93 1.96 -22.48
N ASP A 135 -7.43 2.73 -21.52
CA ASP A 135 -7.52 4.19 -21.60
C ASP A 135 -6.15 4.86 -21.38
N VAL A 136 -5.50 5.22 -22.47
CA VAL A 136 -4.17 5.85 -22.46
C VAL A 136 -4.12 7.20 -21.72
N TYR A 137 -5.26 7.85 -21.52
CA TYR A 137 -5.38 9.13 -20.80
C TYR A 137 -5.80 8.96 -19.33
N PHE A 138 -5.93 7.72 -18.85
CA PHE A 138 -6.36 7.44 -17.49
C PHE A 138 -5.44 8.06 -16.43
N LEU A 139 -4.12 7.98 -16.63
CA LEU A 139 -3.13 8.73 -15.85
C LEU A 139 -2.64 9.92 -16.69
N ASP A 140 -2.59 11.09 -16.07
CA ASP A 140 -1.99 12.25 -16.72
C ASP A 140 -0.43 12.18 -16.70
N GLU A 141 0.21 13.05 -17.48
CA GLU A 141 1.68 13.07 -17.59
C GLU A 141 2.38 13.34 -16.23
N SER A 142 1.76 14.15 -15.37
CA SER A 142 2.30 14.44 -14.03
C SER A 142 2.23 13.21 -13.12
N GLU A 143 1.13 12.47 -13.16
CA GLU A 143 0.94 11.23 -12.42
C GLU A 143 1.98 10.18 -12.85
N VAL A 144 2.10 9.95 -14.17
CA VAL A 144 3.09 9.03 -14.73
C VAL A 144 4.52 9.46 -14.36
N SER A 145 4.86 10.73 -14.51
CA SER A 145 6.18 11.26 -14.15
C SER A 145 6.51 11.03 -12.66
N LYS A 146 5.53 11.23 -11.76
CA LYS A 146 5.71 10.96 -10.34
C LYS A 146 5.99 9.49 -10.07
N ILE A 147 5.27 8.58 -10.73
CA ILE A 147 5.48 7.13 -10.60
C ILE A 147 6.88 6.75 -11.08
N LEU A 148 7.27 7.19 -12.27
CA LEU A 148 8.58 6.85 -12.83
C LEU A 148 9.75 7.37 -11.98
N LYS A 149 9.59 8.51 -11.31
CA LYS A 149 10.59 9.06 -10.38
C LYS A 149 10.83 8.19 -9.13
N THR A 150 9.93 7.27 -8.80
CA THR A 150 10.12 6.35 -7.65
C THR A 150 11.03 5.16 -7.97
N ILE A 151 11.28 4.87 -9.25
CA ILE A 151 12.02 3.67 -9.70
C ILE A 151 13.43 3.57 -9.12
N PRO A 152 14.26 4.64 -9.06
CA PRO A 152 15.60 4.54 -8.47
C PRO A 152 15.56 4.10 -7.01
N GLU A 153 14.58 4.57 -6.22
CA GLU A 153 14.42 4.20 -4.82
C GLU A 153 13.99 2.74 -4.67
N ILE A 154 13.00 2.30 -5.46
CA ILE A 154 12.55 0.90 -5.48
C ILE A 154 13.73 -0.05 -5.78
N ARG A 155 14.57 0.28 -6.75
CA ARG A 155 15.77 -0.52 -7.10
C ARG A 155 16.81 -0.58 -5.99
N ARG A 156 16.87 0.42 -5.15
CA ARG A 156 17.79 0.43 -4.00
C ARG A 156 17.30 -0.49 -2.88
N MET A 157 15.98 -0.68 -2.77
CA MET A 157 15.35 -1.51 -1.74
C MET A 157 15.32 -2.99 -2.11
N PHE A 158 15.32 -3.35 -3.40
CA PHE A 158 15.20 -4.69 -3.96
C PHE A 158 16.24 -4.93 -5.07
#